data_f5f82640a87d4407dcd38cae9ab1c5b5
#
_entry.id   f5f82640a87d4407dcd38cae9ab1c5b5
#
_cell.length_a   1.000
_cell.length_b   1.000
_cell.length_c   1.000
_cell.angle_alpha   90.00
_cell.angle_beta   90.00
_cell.angle_gamma   90.00
#
_symmetry.space_group_name_H-M   'P 1'
#
loop_
_entity.id
_entity.type
_entity.pdbx_description
1 polymer ?
#
loop_
_entity_poly.entity_id
_entity_poly.type
_entity_poly.pdbx_seq_one_letter_code
_entity_poly.pdbx_strand_id
1 'polypeptide(L)'
;EKRATLMAMLYHLDLGVGAVVKKLKDENLWQNTLLFFLTDNGGSKAMEANNGSLRGFKGSLYEGGIRTPWIMSWPEKFKGGRIIKTPVSSIDILPTVIDAIDTKVPEGTKFDGKSILPLVTGQSDSHHTNMFWNSGLPKREWAVRQGNWKVHGSGEKYNLFNLVVDPSETKDLTAENPEKASELFGLHKKWLKTMVQSAGTKKTSSSNADDSKDNKNPREIKREQKQQQ
;
A
#
# COMPACT_ATOMS: atom_id res chain seq x y z
N GLU A 1 -1.56 -26.02 9.15
CA GLU A 1 -2.26 -26.21 7.87
C GLU A 1 -2.29 -24.91 7.04
N LYS A 2 -2.80 -23.80 7.58
CA LYS A 2 -2.90 -22.49 6.86
C LYS A 2 -1.55 -21.96 6.40
N ARG A 3 -0.52 -22.04 7.25
CA ARG A 3 0.84 -21.62 6.90
C ARG A 3 1.40 -22.44 5.74
N ALA A 4 1.17 -23.76 5.74
CA ALA A 4 1.61 -24.64 4.64
C ALA A 4 0.90 -24.29 3.33
N THR A 5 -0.41 -24.03 3.39
CA THR A 5 -1.19 -23.56 2.23
C THR A 5 -0.64 -22.25 1.68
N LEU A 6 -0.36 -21.27 2.55
CA LEU A 6 0.24 -20.00 2.13
C LEU A 6 1.60 -20.22 1.45
N MET A 7 2.45 -21.07 2.00
CA MET A 7 3.76 -21.38 1.41
C MET A 7 3.64 -22.06 0.04
N ALA A 8 2.67 -22.96 -0.12
CA ALA A 8 2.39 -23.57 -1.43
C ALA A 8 1.91 -22.52 -2.45
N MET A 9 1.04 -21.58 -2.04
CA MET A 9 0.59 -20.50 -2.91
C MET A 9 1.76 -19.59 -3.32
N LEU A 10 2.65 -19.24 -2.41
CA LEU A 10 3.84 -18.43 -2.70
C LEU A 10 4.80 -19.15 -3.63
N TYR A 11 4.98 -20.45 -3.46
CA TYR A 11 5.78 -21.27 -4.37
C TYR A 11 5.23 -21.25 -5.81
N HIS A 12 3.91 -21.41 -5.97
CA HIS A 12 3.28 -21.33 -7.29
C HIS A 12 3.34 -19.93 -7.89
N LEU A 13 3.22 -18.89 -7.07
CA LEU A 13 3.42 -17.52 -7.51
C LEU A 13 4.84 -17.31 -8.05
N ASP A 14 5.85 -17.81 -7.34
CA ASP A 14 7.26 -17.73 -7.76
C ASP A 14 7.51 -18.45 -9.09
N LEU A 15 6.95 -19.65 -9.26
CA LEU A 15 6.99 -20.37 -10.54
C LEU A 15 6.34 -19.55 -11.67
N GLY A 16 5.22 -18.89 -11.39
CA GLY A 16 4.53 -18.02 -12.36
C GLY A 16 5.39 -16.81 -12.76
N VAL A 17 6.01 -16.14 -11.81
CA VAL A 17 6.95 -15.03 -12.07
C VAL A 17 8.15 -15.54 -12.89
N GLY A 18 8.70 -16.71 -12.52
CA GLY A 18 9.79 -17.35 -13.26
C GLY A 18 9.41 -17.64 -14.72
N ALA A 19 8.19 -18.14 -14.97
CA ALA A 19 7.71 -18.42 -16.32
C ALA A 19 7.58 -17.14 -17.17
N VAL A 20 7.06 -16.03 -16.59
CA VAL A 20 6.98 -14.73 -17.27
C VAL A 20 8.37 -14.22 -17.63
N VAL A 21 9.31 -14.22 -16.68
CA VAL A 21 10.69 -13.77 -16.91
C VAL A 21 11.38 -14.64 -17.97
N LYS A 22 11.18 -15.97 -17.92
CA LYS A 22 11.72 -16.89 -18.92
C LYS A 22 11.16 -16.54 -20.30
N LYS A 23 9.86 -16.35 -20.44
CA LYS A 23 9.22 -16.03 -21.73
C LYS A 23 9.76 -14.73 -22.30
N LEU A 24 9.91 -13.68 -21.49
CA LEU A 24 10.52 -12.42 -21.90
C LEU A 24 11.95 -12.60 -22.43
N LYS A 25 12.74 -13.48 -21.81
CA LYS A 25 14.10 -13.80 -22.25
C LYS A 25 14.11 -14.59 -23.56
N ASP A 26 13.26 -15.61 -23.69
CA ASP A 26 13.12 -16.45 -24.88
C ASP A 26 12.72 -15.63 -26.12
N GLU A 27 11.90 -14.58 -25.91
CA GLU A 27 11.45 -13.67 -26.97
C GLU A 27 12.39 -12.45 -27.18
N ASN A 28 13.54 -12.40 -26.51
CA ASN A 28 14.49 -11.28 -26.57
C ASN A 28 13.91 -9.92 -26.12
N LEU A 29 12.85 -9.93 -25.32
CA LEU A 29 12.20 -8.71 -24.81
C LEU A 29 12.75 -8.27 -23.44
N TRP A 30 13.44 -9.15 -22.72
CA TRP A 30 13.88 -8.93 -21.34
C TRP A 30 14.69 -7.66 -21.14
N GLN A 31 15.61 -7.37 -22.06
CA GLN A 31 16.53 -6.23 -21.92
C GLN A 31 15.78 -4.90 -21.87
N ASN A 32 14.74 -4.76 -22.70
CA ASN A 32 13.94 -3.54 -22.79
C ASN A 32 12.54 -3.70 -22.16
N THR A 33 12.45 -4.45 -21.06
CA THR A 33 11.22 -4.58 -20.27
C THR A 33 11.41 -3.94 -18.91
N LEU A 34 10.55 -2.95 -18.60
CA LEU A 34 10.38 -2.43 -17.25
C LEU A 34 9.43 -3.34 -16.48
N LEU A 35 9.96 -4.07 -15.49
CA LEU A 35 9.21 -5.01 -14.67
C LEU A 35 9.13 -4.50 -13.23
N PHE A 36 7.92 -4.50 -12.67
CA PHE A 36 7.67 -4.30 -11.25
C PHE A 36 7.14 -5.58 -10.62
N PHE A 37 7.67 -5.96 -9.48
CA PHE A 37 7.10 -6.98 -8.62
C PHE A 37 6.92 -6.38 -7.22
N LEU A 38 5.69 -6.37 -6.73
CA LEU A 38 5.35 -5.85 -5.40
C LEU A 38 4.14 -6.59 -4.86
N THR A 39 3.90 -6.45 -3.55
CA THR A 39 2.64 -6.85 -2.94
C THR A 39 1.81 -5.61 -2.56
N ASP A 40 0.49 -5.75 -2.59
CA ASP A 40 -0.46 -4.67 -2.30
C ASP A 40 -0.48 -4.26 -0.82
N ASN A 41 -0.23 -5.22 0.07
CA ASN A 41 -0.19 -5.04 1.53
C ASN A 41 0.67 -6.10 2.19
N GLY A 42 0.91 -5.94 3.49
CA GLY A 42 1.59 -6.94 4.30
C GLY A 42 0.80 -8.23 4.47
N GLY A 43 1.46 -9.25 4.98
CA GLY A 43 0.88 -10.58 5.14
C GLY A 43 -0.37 -10.61 6.01
N SER A 44 -1.28 -11.54 5.71
CA SER A 44 -2.54 -11.72 6.44
C SER A 44 -2.32 -12.55 7.71
N LYS A 45 -2.78 -12.03 8.87
CA LYS A 45 -2.79 -12.79 10.12
C LYS A 45 -3.68 -14.03 10.03
N ALA A 46 -4.77 -13.97 9.29
CA ALA A 46 -5.70 -15.10 9.11
C ALA A 46 -5.05 -16.29 8.38
N MET A 47 -4.02 -16.03 7.55
CA MET A 47 -3.24 -17.03 6.83
C MET A 47 -1.91 -17.38 7.54
N GLU A 48 -1.75 -16.95 8.79
CA GLU A 48 -0.52 -17.18 9.57
C GLU A 48 0.74 -16.66 8.84
N ALA A 49 0.58 -15.55 8.10
CA ALA A 49 1.69 -14.90 7.42
C ALA A 49 2.69 -14.34 8.43
N ASN A 50 3.95 -14.23 8.01
CA ASN A 50 5.03 -13.71 8.84
C ASN A 50 5.63 -12.46 8.16
N ASN A 51 5.50 -11.31 8.81
CA ASN A 51 6.07 -10.04 8.37
C ASN A 51 7.46 -9.77 9.00
N GLY A 52 8.14 -10.80 9.48
CA GLY A 52 9.42 -10.68 10.18
C GLY A 52 9.24 -9.95 11.52
N SER A 53 10.13 -9.00 11.78
CA SER A 53 10.08 -8.15 12.97
C SER A 53 9.11 -6.97 12.84
N LEU A 54 8.49 -6.75 11.69
CA LEU A 54 7.63 -5.60 11.46
C LEU A 54 6.28 -5.79 12.15
N ARG A 55 5.85 -4.78 12.90
CA ARG A 55 4.58 -4.77 13.62
C ARG A 55 3.40 -4.71 12.66
N GLY A 56 2.32 -5.44 12.96
CA GLY A 56 1.06 -5.38 12.25
C GLY A 56 0.99 -6.37 11.07
N PHE A 57 -0.17 -6.37 10.41
CA PHE A 57 -0.55 -7.26 9.33
C PHE A 57 -1.43 -6.51 8.34
N LYS A 58 -1.84 -7.17 7.26
CA LYS A 58 -2.85 -6.66 6.33
C LYS A 58 -3.99 -5.94 7.05
N GLY A 59 -4.26 -4.70 6.63
CA GLY A 59 -5.28 -3.83 7.20
C GLY A 59 -4.83 -3.01 8.41
N SER A 60 -3.52 -3.00 8.74
CA SER A 60 -2.89 -2.10 9.69
C SER A 60 -1.98 -1.10 8.97
N LEU A 61 -1.81 0.09 9.53
CA LEU A 61 -0.87 1.09 9.04
C LEU A 61 0.50 1.07 9.74
N TYR A 62 0.76 0.10 10.60
CA TYR A 62 2.12 -0.23 11.05
C TYR A 62 2.94 -0.82 9.90
N GLU A 63 4.27 -0.80 10.02
CA GLU A 63 5.19 -1.24 8.95
C GLU A 63 4.85 -2.63 8.41
N GLY A 64 4.46 -3.59 9.26
CA GLY A 64 4.07 -4.94 8.82
C GLY A 64 2.80 -5.01 7.96
N GLY A 65 2.00 -3.95 7.94
CA GLY A 65 0.82 -3.85 7.06
C GLY A 65 1.07 -3.10 5.76
N ILE A 66 2.03 -2.16 5.74
CA ILE A 66 2.25 -1.25 4.60
C ILE A 66 3.65 -1.31 3.97
N ARG A 67 4.67 -1.81 4.69
CA ARG A 67 6.01 -2.00 4.14
C ARG A 67 6.10 -3.36 3.48
N THR A 68 6.02 -3.37 2.18
CA THR A 68 5.89 -4.58 1.36
C THR A 68 7.14 -4.81 0.51
N PRO A 69 7.41 -6.05 0.05
CA PRO A 69 8.42 -6.32 -0.95
C PRO A 69 8.20 -5.47 -2.20
N TRP A 70 9.30 -4.91 -2.72
CA TRP A 70 9.31 -4.14 -3.96
C TRP A 70 10.56 -4.49 -4.76
N ILE A 71 10.37 -4.96 -5.97
CA ILE A 71 11.45 -5.26 -6.92
C ILE A 71 11.16 -4.54 -8.22
N MET A 72 12.19 -3.91 -8.79
CA MET A 72 12.13 -3.25 -10.09
C MET A 72 13.31 -3.72 -10.95
N SER A 73 13.04 -4.02 -12.20
CA SER A 73 14.05 -4.47 -13.16
C SER A 73 13.84 -3.83 -14.52
N TRP A 74 14.91 -3.32 -15.10
CA TRP A 74 15.00 -2.89 -16.50
C TRP A 74 16.45 -2.98 -16.93
N PRO A 75 16.93 -4.15 -17.39
CA PRO A 75 18.36 -4.41 -17.58
C PRO A 75 19.07 -3.43 -18.50
N GLU A 76 18.40 -2.91 -19.51
CA GLU A 76 18.98 -1.92 -20.44
C GLU A 76 19.22 -0.55 -19.78
N LYS A 77 18.40 -0.16 -18.80
CA LYS A 77 18.43 1.20 -18.21
C LYS A 77 19.22 1.28 -16.92
N PHE A 78 19.22 0.22 -16.10
CA PHE A 78 19.97 0.22 -14.83
C PHE A 78 20.41 -1.18 -14.42
N LYS A 79 21.55 -1.24 -13.72
CA LYS A 79 22.14 -2.50 -13.22
C LYS A 79 21.30 -3.06 -12.06
N GLY A 80 21.06 -4.38 -12.09
CA GLY A 80 20.50 -5.12 -10.98
C GLY A 80 21.43 -5.27 -9.77
N GLY A 81 20.94 -5.96 -8.72
CA GLY A 81 21.71 -6.27 -7.51
C GLY A 81 21.87 -5.11 -6.52
N ARG A 82 21.16 -3.99 -6.73
CA ARG A 82 21.17 -2.84 -5.81
C ARG A 82 20.04 -2.94 -4.80
N ILE A 83 20.30 -2.52 -3.56
CA ILE A 83 19.30 -2.34 -2.52
C ILE A 83 19.14 -0.84 -2.27
N ILE A 84 17.97 -0.30 -2.57
CA ILE A 84 17.63 1.11 -2.35
C ILE A 84 16.77 1.18 -1.10
N LYS A 85 17.21 1.93 -0.09
CA LYS A 85 16.52 2.08 1.19
C LYS A 85 15.53 3.23 1.23
N THR A 86 15.56 4.09 0.21
CA THR A 86 14.63 5.23 0.07
C THR A 86 13.21 4.72 -0.17
N PRO A 87 12.23 5.14 0.65
CA PRO A 87 10.86 4.68 0.50
C PRO A 87 10.23 5.13 -0.81
N VAL A 88 9.51 4.20 -1.44
CA VAL A 88 8.67 4.41 -2.62
C VAL A 88 7.24 3.92 -2.34
N SER A 89 6.30 4.24 -3.22
CA SER A 89 4.90 3.85 -3.06
C SER A 89 4.32 3.33 -4.37
N SER A 90 3.25 2.52 -4.31
CA SER A 90 2.55 2.04 -5.51
C SER A 90 1.98 3.16 -6.39
N ILE A 91 1.71 4.35 -5.83
CA ILE A 91 1.30 5.54 -6.60
C ILE A 91 2.42 6.05 -7.52
N ASP A 92 3.66 5.62 -7.32
CA ASP A 92 4.83 6.02 -8.13
C ASP A 92 4.94 5.23 -9.44
N ILE A 93 4.21 4.11 -9.57
CA ILE A 93 4.29 3.25 -10.76
C ILE A 93 3.89 4.03 -12.01
N LEU A 94 2.73 4.68 -11.99
CA LEU A 94 2.22 5.39 -13.17
C LEU A 94 3.15 6.54 -13.61
N PRO A 95 3.59 7.46 -12.73
CA PRO A 95 4.58 8.46 -13.10
C PRO A 95 5.89 7.88 -13.64
N THR A 96 6.33 6.73 -13.08
CA THR A 96 7.53 6.03 -13.55
C THR A 96 7.36 5.48 -14.96
N VAL A 97 6.20 4.88 -15.27
CA VAL A 97 5.92 4.36 -16.60
C VAL A 97 5.87 5.49 -17.63
N ILE A 98 5.21 6.61 -17.30
CA ILE A 98 5.12 7.78 -18.17
C ILE A 98 6.51 8.35 -18.47
N ASP A 99 7.34 8.48 -17.45
CA ASP A 99 8.74 8.93 -17.57
C ASP A 99 9.58 7.94 -18.41
N ALA A 100 9.36 6.64 -18.20
CA ALA A 100 10.06 5.57 -18.91
C ALA A 100 9.81 5.55 -20.43
N ILE A 101 8.60 5.91 -20.85
CA ILE A 101 8.21 5.95 -22.27
C ILE A 101 8.29 7.35 -22.88
N ASP A 102 8.82 8.31 -22.12
CA ASP A 102 8.99 9.72 -22.53
C ASP A 102 7.72 10.31 -23.18
N THR A 103 6.57 10.13 -22.55
CA THR A 103 5.29 10.58 -23.08
C THR A 103 4.74 11.78 -22.31
N LYS A 104 3.95 12.59 -23.02
CA LYS A 104 3.27 13.74 -22.42
C LYS A 104 1.96 13.32 -21.79
N VAL A 105 1.67 13.84 -20.62
CA VAL A 105 0.35 13.73 -19.98
C VAL A 105 -0.52 14.94 -20.36
N PRO A 106 -1.85 14.79 -20.34
CA PRO A 106 -2.75 15.91 -20.57
C PRO A 106 -2.46 17.07 -19.62
N GLU A 107 -2.58 18.29 -20.11
CA GLU A 107 -2.39 19.50 -19.32
C GLU A 107 -3.32 19.50 -18.08
N GLY A 108 -2.81 19.93 -16.95
CA GLY A 108 -3.55 19.93 -15.68
C GLY A 108 -3.55 18.59 -14.92
N THR A 109 -2.99 17.50 -15.50
CA THR A 109 -2.83 16.21 -14.79
C THR A 109 -1.90 16.37 -13.60
N LYS A 110 -2.35 15.93 -12.42
CA LYS A 110 -1.55 15.92 -11.19
C LYS A 110 -1.43 14.50 -10.68
N PHE A 111 -0.21 14.09 -10.35
CA PHE A 111 0.07 12.82 -9.71
C PHE A 111 0.45 13.05 -8.24
N ASP A 112 -0.05 12.20 -7.35
CA ASP A 112 0.42 12.13 -5.97
C ASP A 112 1.76 11.41 -5.86
N GLY A 113 2.04 10.51 -6.81
CA GLY A 113 3.30 9.79 -6.95
C GLY A 113 4.34 10.55 -7.77
N LYS A 114 5.56 10.02 -7.80
CA LYS A 114 6.70 10.54 -8.55
C LYS A 114 7.42 9.42 -9.29
N SER A 115 8.11 9.74 -10.40
CA SER A 115 8.96 8.76 -11.08
C SER A 115 10.07 8.24 -10.18
N ILE A 116 10.22 6.91 -10.12
CA ILE A 116 11.31 6.22 -9.40
C ILE A 116 12.60 6.18 -10.25
N LEU A 117 12.54 6.48 -11.56
CA LEU A 117 13.70 6.38 -12.45
C LEU A 117 14.91 7.17 -11.95
N PRO A 118 14.80 8.44 -11.51
CA PRO A 118 15.94 9.17 -10.97
C PRO A 118 16.62 8.47 -9.79
N LEU A 119 15.84 7.78 -8.95
CA LEU A 119 16.35 7.05 -7.80
C LEU A 119 17.10 5.78 -8.22
N VAL A 120 16.56 4.98 -9.15
CA VAL A 120 17.18 3.73 -9.58
C VAL A 120 18.32 3.93 -10.56
N THR A 121 18.38 5.05 -11.27
CA THR A 121 19.50 5.42 -12.15
C THR A 121 20.65 6.13 -11.39
N GLY A 122 20.42 6.51 -10.12
CA GLY A 122 21.44 7.19 -9.30
C GLY A 122 21.51 8.69 -9.54
N GLN A 123 20.49 9.29 -10.16
CA GLN A 123 20.38 10.74 -10.36
C GLN A 123 19.83 11.44 -9.11
N SER A 124 19.22 10.72 -8.18
CA SER A 124 18.70 11.22 -6.92
C SER A 124 18.85 10.18 -5.81
N ASP A 125 19.08 10.63 -4.59
CA ASP A 125 19.08 9.81 -3.37
C ASP A 125 17.79 10.02 -2.54
N SER A 126 16.96 10.97 -2.94
CA SER A 126 15.71 11.32 -2.25
C SER A 126 14.50 11.12 -3.17
N HIS A 127 13.32 10.86 -2.56
CA HIS A 127 12.09 10.65 -3.30
C HIS A 127 10.93 11.41 -2.64
N HIS A 128 10.13 10.76 -1.79
CA HIS A 128 9.07 11.44 -1.06
C HIS A 128 9.61 12.14 0.20
N THR A 129 9.27 13.43 0.36
CA THR A 129 9.53 14.14 1.62
C THR A 129 8.60 13.64 2.71
N ASN A 130 7.32 13.49 2.36
CA ASN A 130 6.28 12.98 3.25
C ASN A 130 5.48 11.89 2.55
N MET A 131 5.07 10.87 3.31
CA MET A 131 4.15 9.85 2.86
C MET A 131 2.97 9.78 3.83
N PHE A 132 1.76 9.60 3.29
CA PHE A 132 0.53 9.65 4.06
C PHE A 132 -0.31 8.41 3.81
N TRP A 133 -0.96 7.90 4.85
CA TRP A 133 -1.89 6.79 4.79
C TRP A 133 -3.13 7.10 5.62
N ASN A 134 -4.27 6.62 5.15
CA ASN A 134 -5.53 6.68 5.87
C ASN A 134 -6.32 5.40 5.57
N SER A 135 -6.68 4.65 6.60
CA SER A 135 -7.43 3.41 6.45
C SER A 135 -8.93 3.64 6.18
N GLY A 136 -9.41 4.88 6.33
CA GLY A 136 -10.83 5.17 6.26
C GLY A 136 -11.64 4.54 7.39
N LEU A 137 -12.97 4.44 7.19
CA LEU A 137 -13.87 3.77 8.11
C LEU A 137 -13.78 2.24 7.97
N PRO A 138 -14.01 1.45 9.03
CA PRO A 138 -14.38 1.89 10.38
C PRO A 138 -13.20 2.26 11.28
N LYS A 139 -11.96 1.87 10.94
CA LYS A 139 -10.80 1.97 11.85
C LYS A 139 -10.33 3.40 12.09
N ARG A 140 -10.44 4.27 11.09
CA ARG A 140 -9.97 5.67 11.13
C ARG A 140 -8.49 5.81 11.51
N GLU A 141 -7.69 4.77 11.26
CA GLU A 141 -6.25 4.85 11.44
C GLU A 141 -5.63 5.73 10.37
N TRP A 142 -4.60 6.45 10.73
CA TRP A 142 -3.80 7.25 9.84
C TRP A 142 -2.32 7.15 10.19
N ALA A 143 -1.46 7.38 9.22
CA ALA A 143 -0.03 7.47 9.44
C ALA A 143 0.60 8.54 8.54
N VAL A 144 1.65 9.15 9.05
CA VAL A 144 2.53 10.06 8.30
C VAL A 144 3.97 9.62 8.52
N ARG A 145 4.71 9.50 7.43
CA ARG A 145 6.15 9.28 7.46
C ARG A 145 6.87 10.47 6.85
N GLN A 146 7.89 10.95 7.56
CA GLN A 146 8.81 11.97 7.07
C GLN A 146 10.24 11.49 7.37
N GLY A 147 10.96 11.09 6.34
CA GLY A 147 12.28 10.50 6.49
C GLY A 147 12.25 9.26 7.40
N ASN A 148 12.95 9.34 8.53
CA ASN A 148 13.06 8.26 9.52
C ASN A 148 11.92 8.25 10.53
N TRP A 149 11.15 9.32 10.63
CA TRP A 149 10.09 9.48 11.60
C TRP A 149 8.75 9.06 11.03
N LYS A 150 7.97 8.37 11.86
CA LYS A 150 6.60 7.99 11.54
C LYS A 150 5.69 8.24 12.73
N VAL A 151 4.59 8.92 12.46
CA VAL A 151 3.46 8.98 13.40
C VAL A 151 2.38 8.04 12.90
N HIS A 152 1.85 7.22 13.79
CA HIS A 152 0.68 6.38 13.57
C HIS A 152 -0.39 6.73 14.61
N GLY A 153 -1.62 6.94 14.17
CA GLY A 153 -2.68 7.37 15.05
C GLY A 153 -4.08 6.95 14.64
N SER A 154 -5.04 7.24 15.51
CA SER A 154 -6.46 7.12 15.29
C SER A 154 -7.18 8.29 15.96
N GLY A 155 -7.94 9.06 15.18
CA GLY A 155 -8.47 10.33 15.63
C GLY A 155 -7.33 11.28 16.03
N GLU A 156 -7.36 11.80 17.24
CA GLU A 156 -6.34 12.70 17.79
C GLU A 156 -5.26 12.00 18.64
N LYS A 157 -5.40 10.70 18.86
CA LYS A 157 -4.41 9.90 19.58
C LYS A 157 -3.39 9.35 18.60
N TYR A 158 -2.11 9.51 18.91
CA TYR A 158 -1.03 9.06 18.06
C TYR A 158 0.24 8.72 18.83
N ASN A 159 1.10 7.91 18.21
CA ASN A 159 2.41 7.53 18.70
C ASN A 159 3.46 7.88 17.65
N LEU A 160 4.65 8.30 18.09
CA LEU A 160 5.80 8.63 17.26
C LEU A 160 6.85 7.51 17.31
N PHE A 161 7.37 7.13 16.16
CA PHE A 161 8.40 6.12 16.01
C PHE A 161 9.58 6.62 15.16
N ASN A 162 10.79 6.11 15.44
CA ASN A 162 11.95 6.28 14.57
C ASN A 162 12.27 4.94 13.91
N LEU A 163 11.94 4.81 12.63
CA LEU A 163 12.00 3.55 11.88
C LEU A 163 13.43 3.06 11.56
N VAL A 164 14.46 3.88 11.79
CA VAL A 164 15.86 3.45 11.62
C VAL A 164 16.32 2.59 12.78
N VAL A 165 15.98 3.01 14.00
CA VAL A 165 16.40 2.32 15.23
C VAL A 165 15.35 1.35 15.74
N ASP A 166 14.08 1.59 15.40
CA ASP A 166 12.93 0.77 15.78
C ASP A 166 11.99 0.52 14.58
N PRO A 167 12.39 -0.30 13.62
CA PRO A 167 11.51 -0.64 12.48
C PRO A 167 10.28 -1.45 12.90
N SER A 168 10.27 -1.98 14.14
CA SER A 168 9.17 -2.76 14.71
C SER A 168 8.12 -1.90 15.42
N GLU A 169 8.33 -0.58 15.52
CA GLU A 169 7.38 0.38 16.11
C GLU A 169 6.96 -0.01 17.55
N THR A 170 7.94 -0.42 18.35
CA THR A 170 7.73 -0.92 19.73
C THR A 170 7.79 0.18 20.78
N LYS A 171 8.62 1.22 20.57
CA LYS A 171 8.86 2.30 21.51
C LYS A 171 8.20 3.59 21.04
N ASP A 172 7.19 4.04 21.76
CA ASP A 172 6.60 5.37 21.55
C ASP A 172 7.55 6.47 22.02
N LEU A 173 7.94 7.36 21.12
CA LEU A 173 8.82 8.49 21.36
C LEU A 173 8.08 9.83 21.46
N THR A 174 6.75 9.83 21.54
CA THR A 174 5.93 11.05 21.56
C THR A 174 6.30 11.97 22.72
N ALA A 175 6.51 11.42 23.91
CA ALA A 175 6.88 12.20 25.10
C ALA A 175 8.33 12.73 25.03
N GLU A 176 9.24 11.98 24.37
CA GLU A 176 10.64 12.38 24.22
C GLU A 176 10.83 13.41 23.09
N ASN A 177 9.92 13.44 22.09
CA ASN A 177 10.00 14.30 20.90
C ASN A 177 8.64 14.95 20.56
N PRO A 178 8.05 15.74 21.48
CA PRO A 178 6.68 16.24 21.33
C PRO A 178 6.53 17.21 20.14
N GLU A 179 7.56 18.01 19.85
CA GLU A 179 7.55 18.94 18.70
C GLU A 179 7.47 18.18 17.39
N LYS A 180 8.28 17.11 17.23
CA LYS A 180 8.28 16.28 16.03
C LYS A 180 6.97 15.54 15.85
N ALA A 181 6.41 15.01 16.92
CA ALA A 181 5.10 14.36 16.90
C ALA A 181 3.99 15.33 16.48
N SER A 182 3.98 16.54 17.04
CA SER A 182 3.03 17.61 16.70
C SER A 182 3.19 18.10 15.25
N GLU A 183 4.43 18.22 14.76
CA GLU A 183 4.73 18.57 13.38
C GLU A 183 4.08 17.57 12.39
N LEU A 184 4.33 16.26 12.59
CA LEU A 184 3.77 15.24 11.71
C LEU A 184 2.24 15.15 11.79
N PHE A 185 1.67 15.32 12.97
CA PHE A 185 0.22 15.44 13.14
C PHE A 185 -0.34 16.64 12.40
N GLY A 186 0.35 17.79 12.45
CA GLY A 186 0.01 18.97 11.67
C GLY A 186 0.03 18.73 10.16
N LEU A 187 1.02 17.97 9.66
CA LEU A 187 1.09 17.54 8.26
C LEU A 187 -0.11 16.66 7.89
N HIS A 188 -0.49 15.70 8.74
CA HIS A 188 -1.69 14.89 8.52
C HIS A 188 -2.96 15.75 8.37
N LYS A 189 -3.16 16.69 9.29
CA LYS A 189 -4.33 17.60 9.24
C LYS A 189 -4.35 18.46 7.97
N LYS A 190 -3.19 18.94 7.51
CA LYS A 190 -3.07 19.69 6.27
C LYS A 190 -3.41 18.80 5.07
N TRP A 191 -2.84 17.60 5.00
CA TRP A 191 -3.10 16.65 3.93
C TRP A 191 -4.57 16.26 3.84
N LEU A 192 -5.25 15.99 4.97
CA LEU A 192 -6.69 15.69 4.98
C LEU A 192 -7.55 16.77 4.34
N LYS A 193 -7.15 18.06 4.45
CA LYS A 193 -7.87 19.18 3.81
C LYS A 193 -7.73 19.16 2.29
N THR A 194 -6.69 18.53 1.74
CA THR A 194 -6.48 18.41 0.29
C THR A 194 -7.20 17.20 -0.30
N MET A 195 -7.62 16.24 0.54
CA MET A 195 -8.34 15.07 0.07
C MET A 195 -9.75 15.44 -0.35
N VAL A 196 -10.14 14.99 -1.53
CA VAL A 196 -11.54 15.05 -1.96
C VAL A 196 -12.35 14.22 -0.98
N GLN A 197 -13.25 14.88 -0.25
CA GLN A 197 -14.18 14.13 0.59
C GLN A 197 -14.98 13.21 -0.32
N SER A 198 -14.82 11.90 -0.13
CA SER A 198 -15.71 10.91 -0.73
C SER A 198 -17.13 11.39 -0.45
N ALA A 199 -17.95 11.54 -1.49
CA ALA A 199 -19.35 11.91 -1.34
C ALA A 199 -19.96 10.86 -0.42
N GLY A 200 -20.01 11.18 0.87
CA GLY A 200 -20.58 10.32 1.89
C GLY A 200 -22.00 10.02 1.45
N THR A 201 -22.39 8.74 1.46
CA THR A 201 -23.78 8.37 1.44
C THR A 201 -24.49 9.29 2.42
N LYS A 202 -25.26 10.27 1.90
CA LYS A 202 -26.18 11.06 2.71
C LYS A 202 -26.97 10.03 3.50
N LYS A 203 -26.84 9.98 4.81
CA LYS A 203 -27.83 9.34 5.64
C LYS A 203 -29.11 10.10 5.32
N THR A 204 -29.93 9.52 4.46
CA THR A 204 -31.31 9.90 4.38
C THR A 204 -31.89 9.62 5.76
N SER A 205 -32.14 10.66 6.51
CA SER A 205 -33.02 10.63 7.66
C SER A 205 -34.43 10.36 7.11
N SER A 206 -34.76 9.10 6.89
CA SER A 206 -36.12 8.68 6.70
C SER A 206 -36.68 8.40 8.10
N SER A 207 -37.55 9.31 8.52
CA SER A 207 -38.60 9.11 9.51
C SER A 207 -39.29 7.75 9.33
N ASN A 208 -39.52 7.11 10.46
CA ASN A 208 -40.40 6.00 10.72
C ASN A 208 -41.44 5.71 9.62
N ALA A 209 -41.35 4.55 9.01
CA ALA A 209 -42.50 3.79 8.53
C ALA A 209 -42.14 2.30 8.68
N ASP A 210 -42.94 1.66 9.49
CA ASP A 210 -43.13 0.24 9.73
C ASP A 210 -43.25 -0.51 8.39
N ASP A 211 -42.33 -1.44 8.10
CA ASP A 211 -42.55 -2.49 7.12
C ASP A 211 -41.68 -3.71 7.47
N SER A 212 -42.29 -4.52 8.34
CA SER A 212 -41.94 -5.93 8.49
C SER A 212 -42.45 -6.68 7.27
N LYS A 213 -41.63 -7.01 6.28
CA LYS A 213 -41.77 -8.20 5.42
C LYS A 213 -40.60 -8.32 4.40
N ASP A 214 -40.06 -9.54 4.35
CA ASP A 214 -39.31 -10.15 3.26
C ASP A 214 -37.91 -9.59 2.92
N ASN A 215 -36.94 -9.99 3.74
CA ASN A 215 -35.54 -9.96 3.31
C ASN A 215 -34.96 -11.40 3.25
N LYS A 216 -35.40 -12.17 2.23
CA LYS A 216 -34.80 -13.48 1.94
C LYS A 216 -33.43 -13.28 1.26
N ASN A 217 -32.42 -13.95 1.81
CA ASN A 217 -31.03 -13.97 1.32
C ASN A 217 -30.96 -14.50 -0.14
N PRO A 218 -30.30 -13.83 -1.07
CA PRO A 218 -30.19 -14.28 -2.47
C PRO A 218 -29.66 -15.72 -2.67
N ARG A 219 -29.02 -16.29 -1.66
CA ARG A 219 -28.57 -17.69 -1.67
C ARG A 219 -29.67 -18.70 -1.36
N GLU A 220 -30.76 -18.30 -0.71
CA GLU A 220 -31.92 -19.17 -0.42
C GLU A 220 -32.84 -19.24 -1.62
N ILE A 221 -32.98 -18.15 -2.36
CA ILE A 221 -33.77 -18.11 -3.60
C ILE A 221 -33.24 -19.07 -4.66
N LYS A 222 -31.89 -19.19 -4.79
CA LYS A 222 -31.29 -20.16 -5.71
C LYS A 222 -31.40 -21.62 -5.29
N ARG A 223 -31.64 -21.93 -4.03
CA ARG A 223 -31.85 -23.30 -3.55
C ARG A 223 -33.29 -23.78 -3.80
N GLU A 224 -34.26 -22.91 -3.65
CA GLU A 224 -35.69 -23.24 -3.91
C GLU A 224 -35.95 -23.48 -5.42
N GLN A 225 -35.27 -22.75 -6.31
CA GLN A 225 -35.36 -22.95 -7.76
C GLN A 225 -34.69 -24.23 -8.30
N LYS A 226 -33.77 -24.85 -7.55
CA LYS A 226 -33.16 -26.14 -7.93
C LYS A 226 -33.91 -27.37 -7.44
N GLN A 227 -34.91 -27.23 -6.58
CA GLN A 227 -35.75 -28.34 -6.11
C GLN A 227 -37.06 -28.50 -6.85
N GLN A 228 -37.34 -27.61 -7.83
CA GLN A 228 -38.54 -27.66 -8.69
C GLN A 228 -38.24 -28.03 -10.16
N GLN A 229 -37.03 -28.53 -10.43
CA GLN A 229 -36.66 -29.20 -11.70
C GLN A 229 -36.22 -30.65 -11.39
#